data_3f7372d75ad2caf4583c2dc9601dd3db
#
_entry.id   3f7372d75ad2caf4583c2dc9601dd3db
#
_cell.length_a   1.000
_cell.length_b   1.000
_cell.length_c   1.000
_cell.angle_alpha   90.00
_cell.angle_beta   90.00
_cell.angle_gamma   90.00
#
_symmetry.space_group_name_H-M   'P 1'
#
loop_
_entity.id
_entity.type
_entity.pdbx_description
1 polymer ?
#
loop_
_entity_poly.entity_id
_entity_poly.type
_entity_poly.pdbx_seq_one_letter_code
_entity_poly.pdbx_strand_id
1 'polypeptide(L)'
;DYSKLTADNHPRLLMNAEAFTALKAKVDANSSANLTLLHNTIMGVCNSKGMNATALTYKLDASNKRILDVSRDALLRIFTCAYAYRMTGDAKYLTKAETDINAVCNFPDWNSKRHFLDVGEMATAVAFGYDWLYNELSAATRTKAANALLKFAFQQAQNKNWNLNFYEATNNWNQVCNGGLVCAALASYENNPSEAKDMIEKALESNKPALEVMYSPDGNYPEGSGYWCYGTLYQVLMLAALNSTLGTDNGLSDTPGFSKTAEYMLYMTGLNSKFFNY
;
A
#
# COMPACT_ATOMS: atom_id res chain seq x y z
N ASP A 1 12.59 -16.18 4.00
CA ASP A 1 13.15 -16.15 5.36
C ASP A 1 12.68 -14.89 6.10
N TYR A 2 11.87 -15.08 7.14
CA TYR A 2 11.27 -14.01 7.94
C TYR A 2 12.18 -13.53 9.10
N SER A 3 13.34 -14.15 9.30
CA SER A 3 14.24 -13.85 10.45
C SER A 3 14.75 -12.41 10.49
N LYS A 4 14.72 -11.73 9.34
CA LYS A 4 15.14 -10.33 9.21
C LYS A 4 14.03 -9.32 9.54
N LEU A 5 12.80 -9.78 9.74
CA LEU A 5 11.65 -8.89 10.04
C LEU A 5 11.59 -8.60 11.54
N THR A 6 12.54 -7.83 12.03
CA THR A 6 12.71 -7.45 13.43
C THR A 6 12.51 -5.95 13.65
N ALA A 7 12.31 -5.54 14.91
CA ALA A 7 12.15 -4.14 15.28
C ALA A 7 13.34 -3.24 14.90
N ASP A 8 14.54 -3.81 14.79
CA ASP A 8 15.76 -3.07 14.43
C ASP A 8 15.91 -2.87 12.91
N ASN A 9 15.06 -3.52 12.11
CA ASN A 9 15.14 -3.48 10.65
C ASN A 9 14.01 -2.65 10.03
N HIS A 10 13.90 -1.38 10.43
CA HIS A 10 13.02 -0.38 9.86
C HIS A 10 13.79 0.87 9.42
N PRO A 11 13.36 1.53 8.32
CA PRO A 11 12.33 1.12 7.37
C PRO A 11 12.78 -0.04 6.48
N ARG A 12 11.83 -0.82 5.95
CA ARG A 12 12.11 -1.99 5.12
C ARG A 12 11.19 -2.15 3.90
N LEU A 13 9.99 -1.55 3.93
CA LEU A 13 9.08 -1.57 2.78
C LEU A 13 9.61 -0.69 1.65
N LEU A 14 9.83 -1.26 0.48
CA LEU A 14 10.35 -0.63 -0.72
C LEU A 14 11.77 -0.05 -0.58
N MET A 15 12.04 0.64 0.51
CA MET A 15 13.33 1.30 0.77
C MET A 15 13.72 1.15 2.24
N ASN A 16 14.99 0.82 2.46
CA ASN A 16 15.62 0.89 3.78
C ASN A 16 16.24 2.28 4.03
N ALA A 17 16.82 2.50 5.20
CA ALA A 17 17.41 3.79 5.56
C ALA A 17 18.53 4.23 4.60
N GLU A 18 19.34 3.30 4.12
CA GLU A 18 20.42 3.56 3.16
C GLU A 18 19.87 3.99 1.80
N ALA A 19 18.80 3.31 1.32
CA ALA A 19 18.13 3.66 0.07
C ALA A 19 17.49 5.06 0.13
N PHE A 20 16.87 5.43 1.26
CA PHE A 20 16.37 6.80 1.46
C PHE A 20 17.50 7.82 1.44
N THR A 21 18.62 7.54 2.09
CA THR A 21 19.80 8.43 2.08
C THR A 21 20.34 8.59 0.65
N ALA A 22 20.46 7.50 -0.10
CA ALA A 22 20.91 7.53 -1.48
C ALA A 22 19.93 8.28 -2.39
N LEU A 23 18.63 8.09 -2.20
CA LEU A 23 17.58 8.80 -2.94
C LEU A 23 17.67 10.30 -2.67
N LYS A 24 17.77 10.70 -1.39
CA LYS A 24 17.92 12.10 -1.02
C LYS A 24 19.14 12.74 -1.68
N ALA A 25 20.30 12.09 -1.63
CA ALA A 25 21.50 12.60 -2.27
C ALA A 25 21.34 12.81 -3.80
N LYS A 26 20.64 11.88 -4.47
CA LYS A 26 20.34 12.01 -5.92
C LYS A 26 19.39 13.17 -6.22
N VAL A 27 18.38 13.38 -5.36
CA VAL A 27 17.43 14.50 -5.50
C VAL A 27 18.15 15.84 -5.26
N ASP A 28 18.92 15.96 -4.18
CA ASP A 28 19.66 17.16 -3.83
C ASP A 28 20.67 17.56 -4.92
N ALA A 29 21.28 16.57 -5.57
CA ALA A 29 22.21 16.77 -6.67
C ALA A 29 21.53 17.04 -8.05
N ASN A 30 20.20 17.01 -8.13
CA ASN A 30 19.43 17.05 -9.39
C ASN A 30 19.97 16.05 -10.45
N SER A 31 20.33 14.84 -10.02
CA SER A 31 21.02 13.86 -10.84
C SER A 31 20.19 13.32 -12.02
N SER A 32 18.87 13.54 -12.01
CA SER A 32 17.94 13.12 -13.05
C SER A 32 16.71 14.02 -13.08
N ALA A 33 16.38 14.57 -14.25
CA ALA A 33 15.18 15.39 -14.44
C ALA A 33 13.89 14.66 -14.03
N ASN A 34 13.78 13.38 -14.40
CA ASN A 34 12.61 12.56 -14.04
C ASN A 34 12.51 12.34 -12.52
N LEU A 35 13.62 12.06 -11.86
CA LEU A 35 13.65 11.88 -10.41
C LEU A 35 13.27 13.18 -9.69
N THR A 36 13.80 14.31 -10.12
CA THR A 36 13.48 15.63 -9.60
C THR A 36 11.99 15.96 -9.80
N LEU A 37 11.44 15.66 -10.99
CA LEU A 37 10.02 15.84 -11.27
C LEU A 37 9.14 14.99 -10.34
N LEU A 38 9.45 13.71 -10.16
CA LEU A 38 8.71 12.82 -9.26
C LEU A 38 8.78 13.31 -7.83
N HIS A 39 9.96 13.65 -7.32
CA HIS A 39 10.12 14.22 -6.00
C HIS A 39 9.27 15.48 -5.80
N ASN A 40 9.38 16.45 -6.71
CA ASN A 40 8.63 17.70 -6.64
C ASN A 40 7.12 17.45 -6.70
N THR A 41 6.67 16.47 -7.49
CA THR A 41 5.25 16.08 -7.56
C THR A 41 4.77 15.53 -6.22
N ILE A 42 5.50 14.60 -5.60
CA ILE A 42 5.14 14.03 -4.30
C ILE A 42 5.12 15.12 -3.22
N MET A 43 6.14 15.98 -3.18
CA MET A 43 6.21 17.09 -2.23
C MET A 43 5.08 18.11 -2.44
N GLY A 44 4.72 18.40 -3.70
CA GLY A 44 3.58 19.25 -4.06
C GLY A 44 2.25 18.68 -3.57
N VAL A 45 2.03 17.38 -3.77
CA VAL A 45 0.85 16.65 -3.24
C VAL A 45 0.84 16.64 -1.72
N CYS A 46 2.00 16.38 -1.09
CA CYS A 46 2.12 16.41 0.37
C CYS A 46 1.71 17.78 0.93
N ASN A 47 2.29 18.86 0.39
CA ASN A 47 2.05 20.22 0.90
C ASN A 47 0.62 20.72 0.63
N SER A 48 -0.01 20.30 -0.47
CA SER A 48 -1.35 20.76 -0.84
C SER A 48 -2.48 19.90 -0.25
N LYS A 49 -2.28 18.59 -0.14
CA LYS A 49 -3.29 17.62 0.30
C LYS A 49 -2.86 16.82 1.54
N GLY A 50 -1.62 16.36 1.58
CA GLY A 50 -1.08 15.58 2.70
C GLY A 50 -1.13 16.33 4.02
N MET A 51 -0.80 17.61 4.00
CA MET A 51 -0.82 18.51 5.16
C MET A 51 -2.21 19.10 5.50
N ASN A 52 -3.30 18.51 4.97
CA ASN A 52 -4.66 18.95 5.27
C ASN A 52 -4.92 18.91 6.80
N ALA A 53 -5.31 20.05 7.37
CA ALA A 53 -5.54 20.20 8.79
C ALA A 53 -6.84 19.51 9.30
N THR A 54 -7.78 19.20 8.39
CA THR A 54 -9.03 18.52 8.76
C THR A 54 -8.73 17.10 9.24
N ALA A 55 -9.21 16.76 10.44
CA ALA A 55 -9.02 15.43 11.00
C ALA A 55 -9.67 14.35 10.13
N LEU A 56 -9.00 13.21 10.01
CA LEU A 56 -9.61 12.00 9.45
C LEU A 56 -10.68 11.48 10.42
N THR A 57 -11.88 11.26 9.91
CA THR A 57 -13.02 10.76 10.68
C THR A 57 -13.65 9.56 10.00
N TYR A 58 -14.20 8.64 10.78
CA TYR A 58 -14.96 7.53 10.23
C TYR A 58 -16.24 8.05 9.56
N LYS A 59 -16.28 7.97 8.25
CA LYS A 59 -17.41 8.49 7.47
C LYS A 59 -17.69 7.56 6.30
N LEU A 60 -18.91 7.05 6.26
CA LEU A 60 -19.41 6.29 5.12
C LEU A 60 -19.67 7.22 3.93
N ASP A 61 -19.55 6.67 2.73
CA ASP A 61 -19.92 7.34 1.47
C ASP A 61 -21.42 7.67 1.38
N ALA A 62 -21.83 8.34 0.31
CA ALA A 62 -23.23 8.71 0.07
C ALA A 62 -24.17 7.49 -0.02
N SER A 63 -23.65 6.31 -0.35
CA SER A 63 -24.41 5.05 -0.37
C SER A 63 -24.50 4.37 1.00
N ASN A 64 -23.85 4.92 2.01
CA ASN A 64 -23.77 4.38 3.38
C ASN A 64 -23.11 2.99 3.45
N LYS A 65 -22.19 2.70 2.54
CA LYS A 65 -21.58 1.37 2.38
C LYS A 65 -20.07 1.32 2.59
N ARG A 66 -19.34 2.40 2.27
CA ARG A 66 -17.87 2.37 2.16
C ARG A 66 -17.24 3.51 2.91
N ILE A 67 -16.06 3.26 3.50
CA ILE A 67 -15.15 4.32 3.97
C ILE A 67 -13.97 4.49 3.00
N LEU A 68 -14.08 4.00 1.76
CA LEU A 68 -12.99 3.94 0.79
C LEU A 68 -12.34 5.31 0.53
N ASP A 69 -13.14 6.37 0.46
CA ASP A 69 -12.61 7.72 0.30
C ASP A 69 -11.77 8.17 1.49
N VAL A 70 -12.14 7.73 2.71
CA VAL A 70 -11.36 8.01 3.93
C VAL A 70 -10.06 7.19 3.92
N SER A 71 -10.11 5.92 3.49
CA SER A 71 -8.92 5.07 3.35
C SER A 71 -7.93 5.67 2.35
N ARG A 72 -8.41 6.15 1.22
CA ARG A 72 -7.60 6.82 0.18
C ARG A 72 -6.99 8.13 0.68
N ASP A 73 -7.77 8.93 1.40
CA ASP A 73 -7.26 10.18 1.98
C ASP A 73 -6.20 9.88 3.05
N ALA A 74 -6.41 8.88 3.89
CA ALA A 74 -5.41 8.40 4.85
C ALA A 74 -4.12 7.94 4.16
N LEU A 75 -4.25 7.11 3.10
CA LEU A 75 -3.10 6.63 2.34
C LEU A 75 -2.32 7.79 1.73
N LEU A 76 -3.00 8.71 1.05
CA LEU A 76 -2.35 9.89 0.47
C LEU A 76 -1.61 10.71 1.52
N ARG A 77 -2.23 11.02 2.64
CA ARG A 77 -1.67 11.88 3.68
C ARG A 77 -0.49 11.21 4.39
N ILE A 78 -0.69 10.00 4.90
CA ILE A 78 0.32 9.28 5.67
C ILE A 78 1.53 8.97 4.81
N PHE A 79 1.31 8.43 3.60
CA PHE A 79 2.39 8.06 2.69
C PHE A 79 3.23 9.28 2.24
N THR A 80 2.56 10.36 1.82
CA THR A 80 3.30 11.55 1.34
C THR A 80 3.99 12.30 2.48
N CYS A 81 3.40 12.34 3.68
CA CYS A 81 4.05 12.93 4.84
C CYS A 81 5.23 12.08 5.33
N ALA A 82 5.11 10.74 5.33
CA ALA A 82 6.23 9.86 5.66
C ALA A 82 7.40 10.04 4.68
N TYR A 83 7.10 10.08 3.38
CA TYR A 83 8.10 10.38 2.36
C TYR A 83 8.74 11.77 2.59
N ALA A 84 7.93 12.80 2.78
CA ALA A 84 8.41 14.17 2.99
C ALA A 84 9.32 14.28 4.22
N TYR A 85 8.99 13.61 5.31
CA TYR A 85 9.85 13.52 6.48
C TYR A 85 11.19 12.85 6.15
N ARG A 86 11.18 11.70 5.47
CA ARG A 86 12.42 11.01 5.07
C ARG A 86 13.32 11.85 4.17
N MET A 87 12.72 12.67 3.32
CA MET A 87 13.48 13.54 2.40
C MET A 87 13.95 14.84 3.02
N THR A 88 13.26 15.38 4.03
CA THR A 88 13.55 16.73 4.57
C THR A 88 14.01 16.75 6.01
N GLY A 89 13.61 15.76 6.82
CA GLY A 89 13.78 15.77 8.28
C GLY A 89 12.88 16.77 9.01
N ASP A 90 11.94 17.45 8.31
CA ASP A 90 11.08 18.45 8.93
C ASP A 90 9.98 17.79 9.78
N ALA A 91 10.04 18.03 11.09
CA ALA A 91 9.17 17.42 12.09
C ALA A 91 7.66 17.65 11.86
N LYS A 92 7.27 18.68 11.11
CA LYS A 92 5.85 18.93 10.79
C LYS A 92 5.21 17.76 10.02
N TYR A 93 5.97 17.11 9.11
CA TYR A 93 5.49 15.97 8.35
C TYR A 93 5.33 14.72 9.22
N LEU A 94 6.29 14.48 10.13
CA LEU A 94 6.19 13.40 11.12
C LEU A 94 4.96 13.60 12.02
N THR A 95 4.79 14.78 12.58
CA THR A 95 3.65 15.13 13.45
C THR A 95 2.32 14.90 12.73
N LYS A 96 2.24 15.31 11.47
CA LYS A 96 1.03 15.12 10.65
C LYS A 96 0.74 13.64 10.40
N ALA A 97 1.74 12.89 9.96
CA ALA A 97 1.60 11.45 9.73
C ALA A 97 1.18 10.70 11.00
N GLU A 98 1.83 10.99 12.14
CA GLU A 98 1.50 10.36 13.43
C GLU A 98 0.07 10.70 13.88
N THR A 99 -0.37 11.95 13.67
CA THR A 99 -1.75 12.38 13.94
C THR A 99 -2.75 11.57 13.13
N ASP A 100 -2.51 11.43 11.83
CA ASP A 100 -3.43 10.71 10.92
C ASP A 100 -3.42 9.19 11.19
N ILE A 101 -2.25 8.59 11.48
CA ILE A 101 -2.15 7.19 11.93
C ILE A 101 -3.00 6.99 13.19
N ASN A 102 -2.82 7.84 14.20
CA ASN A 102 -3.60 7.74 15.43
C ASN A 102 -5.11 7.89 15.20
N ALA A 103 -5.52 8.77 14.29
CA ALA A 103 -6.93 8.98 13.95
C ALA A 103 -7.55 7.71 13.38
N VAL A 104 -6.97 7.12 12.34
CA VAL A 104 -7.54 5.94 11.67
C VAL A 104 -7.44 4.66 12.50
N CYS A 105 -6.42 4.55 13.35
CA CYS A 105 -6.30 3.44 14.29
C CYS A 105 -7.26 3.53 15.48
N ASN A 106 -7.90 4.69 15.72
CA ASN A 106 -8.97 4.87 16.69
C ASN A 106 -10.37 4.64 16.12
N PHE A 107 -10.51 4.34 14.84
CA PHE A 107 -11.81 4.02 14.25
C PHE A 107 -12.42 2.77 14.92
N PRO A 108 -13.75 2.62 14.93
CA PRO A 108 -14.40 1.44 15.49
C PRO A 108 -14.04 0.16 14.76
N ASP A 109 -13.85 0.26 13.45
CA ASP A 109 -13.40 -0.78 12.51
C ASP A 109 -12.87 -0.13 11.23
N TRP A 110 -12.49 -0.96 10.23
CA TRP A 110 -12.16 -0.50 8.87
C TRP A 110 -13.17 -1.02 7.84
N ASN A 111 -14.42 -1.18 8.25
CA ASN A 111 -15.55 -1.58 7.40
C ASN A 111 -15.38 -2.96 6.71
N SER A 112 -14.60 -3.84 7.29
CA SER A 112 -14.23 -5.15 6.74
C SER A 112 -15.42 -6.04 6.39
N LYS A 113 -16.49 -5.97 7.19
CA LYS A 113 -17.72 -6.76 6.97
C LYS A 113 -18.43 -6.43 5.67
N ARG A 114 -18.31 -5.18 5.19
CA ARG A 114 -19.06 -4.68 4.03
C ARG A 114 -18.23 -4.52 2.78
N HIS A 115 -16.96 -4.08 2.95
CA HIS A 115 -16.17 -3.69 1.79
C HIS A 115 -14.68 -3.80 2.09
N PHE A 116 -14.06 -4.93 1.74
CA PHE A 116 -12.68 -5.22 2.14
C PHE A 116 -11.62 -4.39 1.40
N LEU A 117 -11.96 -3.74 0.28
CA LEU A 117 -11.05 -2.74 -0.34
C LEU A 117 -10.75 -1.58 0.62
N ASP A 118 -11.73 -1.19 1.46
CA ASP A 118 -11.53 -0.17 2.50
C ASP A 118 -10.40 -0.58 3.45
N VAL A 119 -10.36 -1.86 3.82
CA VAL A 119 -9.31 -2.45 4.66
C VAL A 119 -7.97 -2.50 3.92
N GLY A 120 -7.95 -2.97 2.68
CA GLY A 120 -6.72 -3.09 1.89
C GLY A 120 -6.00 -1.75 1.75
N GLU A 121 -6.71 -0.70 1.40
CA GLU A 121 -6.15 0.65 1.27
C GLU A 121 -5.74 1.25 2.63
N MET A 122 -6.56 1.08 3.68
CA MET A 122 -6.24 1.58 5.01
C MET A 122 -5.04 0.85 5.63
N ALA A 123 -4.97 -0.47 5.45
CA ALA A 123 -3.83 -1.26 5.91
C ALA A 123 -2.53 -0.82 5.23
N THR A 124 -2.58 -0.52 3.93
CA THR A 124 -1.44 0.05 3.20
C THR A 124 -1.01 1.39 3.79
N ALA A 125 -1.95 2.29 4.06
CA ALA A 125 -1.67 3.59 4.65
C ALA A 125 -0.93 3.46 5.99
N VAL A 126 -1.47 2.64 6.89
CA VAL A 126 -0.89 2.43 8.23
C VAL A 126 0.44 1.69 8.13
N ALA A 127 0.57 0.71 7.23
CA ALA A 127 1.82 -0.04 7.03
C ALA A 127 2.99 0.85 6.64
N PHE A 128 2.81 1.72 5.63
CA PHE A 128 3.88 2.63 5.19
C PHE A 128 4.20 3.68 6.23
N GLY A 129 3.20 4.24 6.91
CA GLY A 129 3.43 5.19 8.00
C GLY A 129 4.17 4.55 9.17
N TYR A 130 3.75 3.36 9.59
CA TYR A 130 4.39 2.58 10.63
C TYR A 130 5.84 2.24 10.29
N ASP A 131 6.08 1.67 9.11
CA ASP A 131 7.41 1.21 8.71
C ASP A 131 8.38 2.37 8.46
N TRP A 132 7.98 3.33 7.64
CA TRP A 132 8.87 4.42 7.24
C TRP A 132 9.20 5.39 8.37
N LEU A 133 8.35 5.48 9.38
CA LEU A 133 8.52 6.38 10.52
C LEU A 133 8.76 5.62 11.84
N TYR A 134 9.01 4.31 11.78
CA TYR A 134 9.08 3.43 12.95
C TYR A 134 9.95 3.98 14.09
N ASN A 135 11.17 4.42 13.76
CA ASN A 135 12.14 4.88 14.74
C ASN A 135 11.77 6.23 15.36
N GLU A 136 10.97 7.03 14.69
CA GLU A 136 10.57 8.38 15.10
C GLU A 136 9.17 8.43 15.73
N LEU A 137 8.30 7.47 15.40
CA LEU A 137 6.97 7.37 16.03
C LEU A 137 7.09 7.09 17.53
N SER A 138 6.17 7.67 18.31
CA SER A 138 6.04 7.31 19.72
C SER A 138 5.74 5.82 19.90
N ALA A 139 6.22 5.21 21.00
CA ALA A 139 5.94 3.82 21.32
C ALA A 139 4.42 3.55 21.40
N ALA A 140 3.64 4.50 21.89
CA ALA A 140 2.18 4.41 21.96
C ALA A 140 1.56 4.33 20.56
N THR A 141 2.01 5.11 19.61
CA THR A 141 1.54 5.09 18.23
C THR A 141 1.94 3.79 17.52
N ARG A 142 3.18 3.31 17.71
CA ARG A 142 3.61 2.01 17.16
C ARG A 142 2.73 0.86 17.66
N THR A 143 2.51 0.78 18.97
CA THR A 143 1.64 -0.25 19.57
C THR A 143 0.22 -0.15 19.03
N LYS A 144 -0.33 1.05 18.94
CA LYS A 144 -1.68 1.27 18.41
C LYS A 144 -1.81 0.84 16.95
N ALA A 145 -0.85 1.21 16.11
CA ALA A 145 -0.82 0.85 14.69
C ALA A 145 -0.73 -0.67 14.50
N ALA A 146 0.19 -1.34 15.19
CA ALA A 146 0.33 -2.80 15.14
C ALA A 146 -0.96 -3.52 15.59
N ASN A 147 -1.60 -3.05 16.68
CA ASN A 147 -2.87 -3.59 17.16
C ASN A 147 -4.02 -3.34 16.19
N ALA A 148 -4.07 -2.19 15.52
CA ALA A 148 -5.08 -1.90 14.51
C ALA A 148 -4.92 -2.79 13.28
N LEU A 149 -3.68 -3.00 12.78
CA LEU A 149 -3.40 -3.93 11.69
C LEU A 149 -3.82 -5.36 12.05
N LEU A 150 -3.48 -5.84 13.25
CA LEU A 150 -3.94 -7.15 13.72
C LEU A 150 -5.47 -7.24 13.76
N LYS A 151 -6.11 -6.30 14.45
CA LYS A 151 -7.54 -6.36 14.77
C LYS A 151 -8.42 -6.08 13.56
N PHE A 152 -8.07 -5.08 12.75
CA PHE A 152 -8.94 -4.56 11.68
C PHE A 152 -8.59 -5.10 10.30
N ALA A 153 -7.38 -5.66 10.11
CA ALA A 153 -6.97 -6.29 8.86
C ALA A 153 -6.80 -7.80 9.00
N PHE A 154 -5.82 -8.30 9.77
CA PHE A 154 -5.47 -9.73 9.76
C PHE A 154 -6.58 -10.62 10.30
N GLN A 155 -7.11 -10.32 11.49
CA GLN A 155 -8.22 -11.07 12.08
C GLN A 155 -9.48 -11.01 11.22
N GLN A 156 -9.71 -9.91 10.53
CA GLN A 156 -10.86 -9.75 9.66
C GLN A 156 -10.71 -10.52 8.35
N ALA A 157 -9.51 -10.59 7.79
CA ALA A 157 -9.21 -11.39 6.61
C ALA A 157 -9.34 -12.91 6.84
N GLN A 158 -9.28 -13.35 8.10
CA GLN A 158 -9.46 -14.74 8.51
C GLN A 158 -10.90 -15.04 9.01
N ASN A 159 -11.79 -14.05 9.03
CA ASN A 159 -13.11 -14.18 9.62
C ASN A 159 -14.05 -14.99 8.72
N LYS A 160 -14.28 -16.27 9.10
CA LYS A 160 -15.13 -17.21 8.37
C LYS A 160 -16.62 -16.83 8.33
N ASN A 161 -17.07 -15.89 9.16
CA ASN A 161 -18.45 -15.42 9.17
C ASN A 161 -18.75 -14.38 8.09
N TRP A 162 -17.73 -13.94 7.37
CA TRP A 162 -17.86 -12.94 6.32
C TRP A 162 -17.57 -13.57 4.95
N ASN A 163 -18.32 -13.15 3.97
CA ASN A 163 -18.10 -13.58 2.58
C ASN A 163 -16.91 -12.79 2.01
N LEU A 164 -15.70 -13.28 2.28
CA LEU A 164 -14.45 -12.69 1.83
C LEU A 164 -13.96 -13.40 0.57
N ASN A 165 -14.61 -13.12 -0.54
CA ASN A 165 -14.28 -13.76 -1.82
C ASN A 165 -13.10 -13.11 -2.58
N PHE A 166 -12.43 -12.11 -2.01
CA PHE A 166 -11.28 -11.48 -2.66
C PHE A 166 -10.08 -12.43 -2.85
N TYR A 167 -9.94 -13.43 -1.99
CA TYR A 167 -8.89 -14.45 -2.15
C TYR A 167 -9.09 -15.32 -3.40
N GLU A 168 -10.32 -15.52 -3.82
CA GLU A 168 -10.69 -16.30 -5.02
C GLU A 168 -10.96 -15.42 -6.23
N ALA A 169 -10.96 -14.09 -6.03
CA ALA A 169 -11.25 -13.15 -7.10
C ALA A 169 -10.10 -13.09 -8.11
N THR A 170 -10.46 -12.98 -9.39
CA THR A 170 -9.54 -12.80 -10.51
C THR A 170 -9.68 -11.40 -11.10
N ASN A 171 -9.74 -10.40 -10.24
CA ASN A 171 -9.91 -8.98 -10.58
C ASN A 171 -9.16 -8.11 -9.57
N ASN A 172 -9.28 -6.79 -9.67
CA ASN A 172 -8.58 -5.82 -8.83
C ASN A 172 -8.73 -6.08 -7.31
N TRP A 173 -9.82 -6.68 -6.85
CA TRP A 173 -10.02 -7.00 -5.43
C TRP A 173 -8.92 -7.92 -4.89
N ASN A 174 -8.53 -8.92 -5.67
CA ASN A 174 -7.43 -9.80 -5.27
C ASN A 174 -6.14 -9.01 -5.05
N GLN A 175 -5.80 -8.14 -5.97
CA GLN A 175 -4.56 -7.36 -5.93
C GLN A 175 -4.56 -6.34 -4.79
N VAL A 176 -5.64 -5.57 -4.64
CA VAL A 176 -5.72 -4.51 -3.63
C VAL A 176 -5.76 -5.08 -2.22
N CYS A 177 -6.61 -6.09 -1.98
CA CYS A 177 -6.74 -6.66 -0.64
C CYS A 177 -5.48 -7.43 -0.24
N ASN A 178 -4.95 -8.31 -1.09
CA ASN A 178 -3.72 -9.04 -0.81
C ASN A 178 -2.52 -8.08 -0.71
N GLY A 179 -2.42 -7.09 -1.60
CA GLY A 179 -1.34 -6.10 -1.57
C GLY A 179 -1.30 -5.33 -0.25
N GLY A 180 -2.47 -4.86 0.21
CA GLY A 180 -2.57 -4.16 1.49
C GLY A 180 -2.24 -5.06 2.70
N LEU A 181 -2.74 -6.29 2.71
CA LEU A 181 -2.46 -7.25 3.77
C LEU A 181 -0.98 -7.64 3.83
N VAL A 182 -0.33 -7.87 2.68
CA VAL A 182 1.10 -8.22 2.62
C VAL A 182 1.96 -7.05 3.07
N CYS A 183 1.71 -5.83 2.60
CA CYS A 183 2.43 -4.65 3.07
C CYS A 183 2.30 -4.49 4.59
N ALA A 184 1.08 -4.65 5.13
CA ALA A 184 0.84 -4.58 6.58
C ALA A 184 1.55 -5.68 7.36
N ALA A 185 1.51 -6.92 6.86
CA ALA A 185 2.16 -8.07 7.48
C ALA A 185 3.69 -7.91 7.49
N LEU A 186 4.27 -7.48 6.37
CA LEU A 186 5.70 -7.22 6.28
C LEU A 186 6.12 -6.04 7.18
N ALA A 187 5.31 -4.98 7.27
CA ALA A 187 5.60 -3.82 8.11
C ALA A 187 5.60 -4.12 9.61
N SER A 188 4.68 -4.97 10.08
CA SER A 188 4.46 -5.19 11.53
C SER A 188 4.71 -6.62 11.98
N TYR A 189 5.48 -7.38 11.22
CA TYR A 189 5.71 -8.82 11.42
C TYR A 189 6.13 -9.18 12.86
N GLU A 190 7.06 -8.44 13.43
CA GLU A 190 7.63 -8.68 14.76
C GLU A 190 6.60 -8.63 15.89
N ASN A 191 5.46 -7.96 15.67
CA ASN A 191 4.42 -7.84 16.71
C ASN A 191 3.50 -9.06 16.76
N ASN A 192 3.20 -9.68 15.60
CA ASN A 192 2.27 -10.80 15.46
C ASN A 192 2.77 -11.76 14.37
N PRO A 193 3.90 -12.47 14.59
CA PRO A 193 4.57 -13.24 13.53
C PRO A 193 3.70 -14.34 12.90
N SER A 194 2.86 -14.99 13.70
CA SER A 194 1.98 -16.06 13.20
C SER A 194 0.95 -15.53 12.22
N GLU A 195 0.20 -14.52 12.64
CA GLU A 195 -0.86 -13.91 11.81
C GLU A 195 -0.28 -13.22 10.59
N ALA A 196 0.84 -12.53 10.74
CA ALA A 196 1.53 -11.87 9.63
C ALA A 196 2.02 -12.89 8.58
N LYS A 197 2.62 -14.00 9.03
CA LYS A 197 3.02 -15.10 8.16
C LYS A 197 1.83 -15.67 7.40
N ASP A 198 0.72 -15.96 8.09
CA ASP A 198 -0.50 -16.47 7.47
C ASP A 198 -1.03 -15.52 6.39
N MET A 199 -0.98 -14.20 6.63
CA MET A 199 -1.39 -13.21 5.62
C MET A 199 -0.52 -13.27 4.37
N ILE A 200 0.80 -13.34 4.54
CA ILE A 200 1.74 -13.39 3.42
C ILE A 200 1.56 -14.68 2.62
N GLU A 201 1.56 -15.85 3.29
CA GLU A 201 1.48 -17.14 2.61
C GLU A 201 0.16 -17.30 1.87
N LYS A 202 -0.95 -16.93 2.50
CA LYS A 202 -2.28 -16.99 1.86
C LYS A 202 -2.42 -16.02 0.69
N ALA A 203 -1.83 -14.82 0.79
CA ALA A 203 -1.82 -13.87 -0.31
C ALA A 203 -1.01 -14.39 -1.51
N LEU A 204 0.16 -14.98 -1.28
CA LEU A 204 0.98 -15.58 -2.33
C LEU A 204 0.25 -16.71 -3.05
N GLU A 205 -0.42 -17.60 -2.31
CA GLU A 205 -1.21 -18.69 -2.87
C GLU A 205 -2.40 -18.17 -3.70
N SER A 206 -3.12 -17.19 -3.15
CA SER A 206 -4.30 -16.57 -3.76
C SER A 206 -3.97 -15.74 -5.01
N ASN A 207 -2.85 -15.02 -4.99
CA ASN A 207 -2.53 -14.05 -6.04
C ASN A 207 -2.02 -14.72 -7.32
N LYS A 208 -1.33 -15.85 -7.23
CA LYS A 208 -0.74 -16.52 -8.39
C LYS A 208 -1.76 -16.85 -9.49
N PRO A 209 -2.86 -17.60 -9.23
CA PRO A 209 -3.88 -17.87 -10.25
C PRO A 209 -4.60 -16.61 -10.73
N ALA A 210 -4.76 -15.59 -9.85
CA ALA A 210 -5.36 -14.33 -10.25
C ALA A 210 -4.50 -13.58 -11.28
N LEU A 211 -3.18 -13.53 -11.09
CA LEU A 211 -2.26 -12.91 -12.03
C LEU A 211 -2.29 -13.57 -13.41
N GLU A 212 -2.37 -14.91 -13.45
CA GLU A 212 -2.48 -15.66 -14.71
C GLU A 212 -3.72 -15.24 -15.49
N VAL A 213 -4.87 -15.07 -14.83
CA VAL A 213 -6.11 -14.61 -15.48
C VAL A 213 -6.02 -13.16 -15.92
N MET A 214 -5.36 -12.32 -15.13
CA MET A 214 -5.37 -10.86 -15.34
C MET A 214 -4.34 -10.39 -16.36
N TYR A 215 -3.18 -11.07 -16.47
CA TYR A 215 -2.08 -10.59 -17.32
C TYR A 215 -1.67 -11.53 -18.44
N SER A 216 -1.96 -12.84 -18.33
CA SER A 216 -1.51 -13.76 -19.37
C SER A 216 -2.39 -13.71 -20.62
N PRO A 217 -1.80 -13.92 -21.80
CA PRO A 217 -0.36 -14.17 -22.02
C PRO A 217 0.45 -12.92 -22.35
N ASP A 218 -0.18 -11.76 -22.59
CA ASP A 218 0.41 -10.60 -23.25
C ASP A 218 0.33 -9.28 -22.46
N GLY A 219 -0.19 -9.33 -21.23
CA GLY A 219 -0.29 -8.15 -20.35
C GLY A 219 -1.61 -7.39 -20.44
N ASN A 220 -2.59 -7.92 -21.18
CA ASN A 220 -3.95 -7.39 -21.19
C ASN A 220 -4.56 -7.38 -19.78
N TYR A 221 -5.47 -6.42 -19.52
CA TYR A 221 -6.17 -6.34 -18.24
C TYR A 221 -7.69 -6.37 -18.46
N PRO A 222 -8.38 -7.45 -18.06
CA PRO A 222 -9.78 -7.68 -18.40
C PRO A 222 -10.77 -6.62 -17.91
N GLU A 223 -10.46 -5.93 -16.82
CA GLU A 223 -11.33 -4.90 -16.24
C GLU A 223 -11.15 -3.50 -16.86
N GLY A 224 -10.32 -3.38 -17.89
CA GLY A 224 -10.09 -2.08 -18.56
C GLY A 224 -9.06 -1.18 -17.87
N SER A 225 -8.76 -0.06 -18.52
CA SER A 225 -7.64 0.83 -18.16
C SER A 225 -7.75 1.46 -16.77
N GLY A 226 -8.96 1.80 -16.32
CA GLY A 226 -9.17 2.38 -15.00
C GLY A 226 -8.82 1.42 -13.86
N TYR A 227 -9.30 0.18 -13.94
CA TYR A 227 -8.97 -0.85 -12.96
C TYR A 227 -7.56 -1.41 -13.12
N TRP A 228 -7.00 -1.35 -14.33
CA TRP A 228 -5.58 -1.66 -14.53
C TRP A 228 -4.70 -0.75 -13.66
N CYS A 229 -4.92 0.57 -13.70
CA CYS A 229 -4.19 1.49 -12.85
C CYS A 229 -4.33 1.14 -11.36
N TYR A 230 -5.54 0.82 -10.93
CA TYR A 230 -5.83 0.54 -9.52
C TYR A 230 -5.24 -0.79 -9.06
N GLY A 231 -5.57 -1.88 -9.74
CA GLY A 231 -5.11 -3.22 -9.36
C GLY A 231 -3.60 -3.39 -9.52
N THR A 232 -3.04 -2.95 -10.65
CA THR A 232 -1.60 -3.07 -10.92
C THR A 232 -0.75 -2.25 -9.95
N LEU A 233 -1.23 -1.08 -9.49
CA LEU A 233 -0.54 -0.31 -8.46
C LEU A 233 -0.32 -1.14 -7.19
N TYR A 234 -1.37 -1.78 -6.68
CA TYR A 234 -1.26 -2.61 -5.46
C TYR A 234 -0.46 -3.89 -5.70
N GLN A 235 -0.56 -4.45 -6.91
CA GLN A 235 0.29 -5.58 -7.30
C GLN A 235 1.78 -5.21 -7.25
N VAL A 236 2.15 -4.10 -7.85
CA VAL A 236 3.55 -3.61 -7.86
C VAL A 236 4.02 -3.28 -6.45
N LEU A 237 3.18 -2.64 -5.63
CA LEU A 237 3.51 -2.37 -4.22
C LEU A 237 3.79 -3.66 -3.45
N MET A 238 2.95 -4.68 -3.62
CA MET A 238 3.14 -5.99 -2.99
C MET A 238 4.45 -6.65 -3.42
N LEU A 239 4.72 -6.73 -4.73
CA LEU A 239 5.94 -7.33 -5.26
C LEU A 239 7.19 -6.58 -4.78
N ALA A 240 7.16 -5.25 -4.81
CA ALA A 240 8.27 -4.42 -4.35
C ALA A 240 8.51 -4.58 -2.84
N ALA A 241 7.44 -4.67 -2.04
CA ALA A 241 7.55 -4.90 -0.60
C ALA A 241 8.13 -6.29 -0.28
N LEU A 242 7.68 -7.34 -0.98
CA LEU A 242 8.23 -8.69 -0.85
C LEU A 242 9.71 -8.73 -1.22
N ASN A 243 10.09 -8.14 -2.35
CA ASN A 243 11.47 -8.11 -2.80
C ASN A 243 12.38 -7.33 -1.85
N SER A 244 11.95 -6.16 -1.37
CA SER A 244 12.77 -5.35 -0.47
C SER A 244 12.97 -5.98 0.91
N THR A 245 11.99 -6.76 1.39
CA THR A 245 11.99 -7.35 2.73
C THR A 245 12.50 -8.79 2.78
N LEU A 246 12.08 -9.62 1.82
CA LEU A 246 12.37 -11.06 1.80
C LEU A 246 13.39 -11.44 0.73
N GLY A 247 13.71 -10.53 -0.21
CA GLY A 247 14.61 -10.78 -1.34
C GLY A 247 13.95 -11.60 -2.45
N THR A 248 12.63 -11.80 -2.41
CA THR A 248 11.89 -12.58 -3.42
C THR A 248 10.41 -12.22 -3.40
N ASP A 249 9.80 -12.12 -4.56
CA ASP A 249 8.35 -12.05 -4.74
C ASP A 249 7.72 -13.42 -5.03
N ASN A 250 8.46 -14.47 -4.78
CA ASN A 250 8.05 -15.86 -4.97
C ASN A 250 7.68 -16.19 -6.44
N GLY A 251 8.29 -15.50 -7.41
CA GLY A 251 8.09 -15.69 -8.84
C GLY A 251 6.77 -15.10 -9.37
N LEU A 252 6.08 -14.28 -8.60
CA LEU A 252 4.84 -13.64 -9.06
C LEU A 252 5.08 -12.67 -10.22
N SER A 253 6.20 -11.95 -10.23
CA SER A 253 6.57 -11.06 -11.34
C SER A 253 6.92 -11.80 -12.63
N ASP A 254 7.20 -13.10 -12.57
CA ASP A 254 7.47 -13.96 -13.73
C ASP A 254 6.18 -14.41 -14.44
N THR A 255 5.01 -14.05 -13.93
CA THR A 255 3.73 -14.40 -14.58
C THR A 255 3.73 -13.92 -16.03
N PRO A 256 3.40 -14.80 -17.01
CA PRO A 256 3.37 -14.43 -18.42
C PRO A 256 2.53 -13.17 -18.66
N GLY A 257 3.06 -12.23 -19.41
CA GLY A 257 2.39 -10.97 -19.73
C GLY A 257 2.59 -9.85 -18.69
N PHE A 258 2.90 -10.15 -17.41
CA PHE A 258 2.99 -9.12 -16.38
C PHE A 258 4.04 -8.04 -16.73
N SER A 259 5.23 -8.43 -17.16
CA SER A 259 6.29 -7.48 -17.56
C SER A 259 5.95 -6.63 -18.78
N LYS A 260 4.96 -7.03 -19.58
CA LYS A 260 4.49 -6.32 -20.77
C LYS A 260 3.25 -5.45 -20.51
N THR A 261 2.65 -5.55 -19.32
CA THR A 261 1.34 -4.95 -19.05
C THR A 261 1.32 -3.41 -19.22
N ALA A 262 2.48 -2.73 -19.15
CA ALA A 262 2.55 -1.30 -19.44
C ALA A 262 2.21 -0.98 -20.90
N GLU A 263 2.48 -1.91 -21.84
CA GLU A 263 2.15 -1.76 -23.27
C GLU A 263 0.62 -1.73 -23.46
N TYR A 264 -0.13 -2.47 -22.65
CA TYR A 264 -1.59 -2.43 -22.68
C TYR A 264 -2.13 -1.00 -22.62
N MET A 265 -1.57 -0.14 -21.76
CA MET A 265 -2.01 1.25 -21.64
C MET A 265 -1.70 2.08 -22.90
N LEU A 266 -0.62 1.75 -23.60
CA LEU A 266 -0.33 2.41 -24.88
C LEU A 266 -1.39 2.07 -25.94
N TYR A 267 -1.79 0.79 -26.03
CA TYR A 267 -2.83 0.36 -26.97
C TYR A 267 -4.23 0.84 -26.56
N MET A 268 -4.47 1.02 -25.26
CA MET A 268 -5.75 1.54 -24.74
C MET A 268 -5.86 3.06 -24.80
N THR A 269 -4.81 3.77 -25.24
CA THR A 269 -4.79 5.23 -25.34
C THR A 269 -5.11 5.66 -26.78
N GLY A 270 -6.20 6.42 -26.95
CA GLY A 270 -6.59 7.00 -28.23
C GLY A 270 -5.76 8.23 -28.61
N LEU A 271 -5.89 8.67 -29.87
CA LEU A 271 -5.16 9.83 -30.39
C LEU A 271 -5.39 11.15 -29.64
N ASN A 272 -6.51 11.23 -28.91
CA ASN A 272 -6.87 12.39 -28.06
C ASN A 272 -6.35 12.23 -26.61
N SER A 273 -5.42 11.35 -26.37
CA SER A 273 -4.87 11.00 -25.04
C SER A 273 -5.91 10.53 -24.03
N LYS A 274 -7.07 10.05 -24.49
CA LYS A 274 -8.08 9.42 -23.64
C LYS A 274 -8.00 7.90 -23.75
N PHE A 275 -8.27 7.24 -22.65
CA PHE A 275 -8.31 5.78 -22.63
C PHE A 275 -9.62 5.25 -23.19
N PHE A 276 -9.52 4.14 -23.93
CA PHE A 276 -10.69 3.30 -24.17
C PHE A 276 -11.07 2.65 -22.86
N ASN A 277 -12.32 2.85 -22.45
CA ASN A 277 -12.88 2.33 -21.21
C ASN A 277 -14.23 1.67 -21.51
N TYR A 278 -14.60 0.67 -20.73
CA TYR A 278 -15.91 0.01 -20.87
C TYR A 278 -16.97 0.70 -20.04
#